data_eb33208a1b0be9358840ddf5d8d6ad7a
#
_entry.id   eb33208a1b0be9358840ddf5d8d6ad7a
#
_cell.length_a   1.000
_cell.length_b   1.000
_cell.length_c   1.000
_cell.angle_alpha   90.00
_cell.angle_beta   90.00
_cell.angle_gamma   90.00
#
_symmetry.space_group_name_H-M   'P 1'
#
loop_
_entity.id
_entity.type
_entity.pdbx_description
1 polymer ?
#
loop_
_entity_poly.entity_id
_entity_poly.type
_entity_poly.pdbx_seq_one_letter_code
_entity_poly.pdbx_strand_id
1 'polypeptide(L)'
;MNVFTLGLRITGTANETDGVVDVIAESLPASDRRVPTKVQLKQKKDHYVGKLLQSLEADATCLAIGPTKPTLDGVLVMQPMLIVTKENFDDLLAINLFMATGGLGPKSDEIELDDTTVTNRSLAWQNDDKETSWFKLSAFGELSKQLAELAPGTPTIAVGKVSSSTKDEKTYLNYTVDRVLYLPKSTRSTPKKAADTEKGQVTTAALGSIDFSL
;
A
#
# COMPACT_ATOMS: atom_id res chain seq x y z
N MET A 1 -4.43 5.23 4.63
CA MET A 1 -3.11 4.76 5.11
C MET A 1 -2.62 3.66 4.18
N ASN A 2 -1.36 3.65 3.80
CA ASN A 2 -0.74 2.48 3.21
C ASN A 2 0.52 2.15 4.01
N VAL A 3 0.77 0.87 4.26
CA VAL A 3 1.96 0.40 4.96
C VAL A 3 2.44 -0.86 4.27
N PHE A 4 3.73 -0.88 3.97
CA PHE A 4 4.40 -2.04 3.41
C PHE A 4 5.42 -2.57 4.41
N THR A 5 5.54 -3.88 4.44
CA THR A 5 6.56 -4.60 5.21
C THR A 5 7.29 -5.49 4.22
N LEU A 6 8.51 -5.11 3.89
CA LEU A 6 9.30 -5.75 2.84
C LEU A 6 10.66 -6.20 3.36
N GLY A 7 10.98 -7.46 3.13
CA GLY A 7 12.34 -7.97 3.20
C GLY A 7 13.12 -7.52 1.97
N LEU A 8 14.23 -6.85 2.19
CA LEU A 8 14.99 -6.17 1.15
C LEU A 8 16.47 -6.52 1.24
N ARG A 9 17.12 -6.63 0.07
CA ARG A 9 18.57 -6.63 -0.08
C ARG A 9 19.00 -5.28 -0.61
N ILE A 10 19.98 -4.68 0.03
CA ILE A 10 20.56 -3.40 -0.41
C ILE A 10 21.40 -3.65 -1.66
N THR A 11 21.16 -2.90 -2.73
CA THR A 11 21.86 -3.07 -4.02
C THR A 11 22.72 -1.87 -4.38
N GLY A 12 22.70 -0.82 -3.59
CA GLY A 12 23.48 0.40 -3.83
C GLY A 12 23.96 1.03 -2.53
N THR A 13 24.90 1.94 -2.66
CA THR A 13 25.38 2.77 -1.55
C THR A 13 24.38 3.87 -1.22
N ALA A 14 24.37 4.30 0.04
CA ALA A 14 23.56 5.43 0.47
C ALA A 14 24.05 6.73 -0.18
N ASN A 15 23.13 7.47 -0.78
CA ASN A 15 23.36 8.81 -1.30
C ASN A 15 22.64 9.83 -0.40
N GLU A 16 23.24 11.01 -0.25
CA GLU A 16 22.61 12.10 0.48
C GLU A 16 22.43 13.30 -0.45
N THR A 17 21.21 13.81 -0.53
CA THR A 17 20.88 15.00 -1.29
C THR A 17 19.87 15.83 -0.50
N ASP A 18 20.16 17.10 -0.27
CA ASP A 18 19.27 18.03 0.44
C ASP A 18 18.79 17.54 1.81
N GLY A 19 19.67 16.87 2.55
CA GLY A 19 19.35 16.32 3.88
C GLY A 19 18.43 15.08 3.85
N VAL A 20 18.26 14.46 2.69
CA VAL A 20 17.56 13.19 2.50
C VAL A 20 18.55 12.11 2.15
N VAL A 21 18.51 11.00 2.88
CA VAL A 21 19.26 9.78 2.58
C VAL A 21 18.41 8.90 1.68
N ASP A 22 19.03 8.41 0.62
CA ASP A 22 18.44 7.59 -0.43
C ASP A 22 19.26 6.31 -0.61
N VAL A 23 18.61 5.17 -0.54
CA VAL A 23 19.25 3.84 -0.72
C VAL A 23 18.41 3.00 -1.66
N ILE A 24 19.06 2.36 -2.61
CA ILE A 24 18.39 1.41 -3.53
C ILE A 24 18.47 0.00 -2.95
N ALA A 25 17.34 -0.67 -2.95
CA ALA A 25 17.19 -2.04 -2.49
C ALA A 25 16.27 -2.83 -3.42
N GLU A 26 16.25 -4.14 -3.27
CA GLU A 26 15.40 -5.04 -4.03
C GLU A 26 14.76 -6.07 -3.09
N SER A 27 13.46 -6.34 -3.30
CA SER A 27 12.81 -7.51 -2.69
C SER A 27 13.05 -8.74 -3.54
N LEU A 28 12.98 -9.93 -2.96
CA LEU A 28 13.03 -11.16 -3.73
C LEU A 28 11.84 -11.24 -4.70
N PRO A 29 12.04 -11.81 -5.89
CA PRO A 29 10.94 -12.07 -6.80
C PRO A 29 9.96 -13.11 -6.20
N ALA A 30 8.67 -12.91 -6.44
CA ALA A 30 7.64 -13.82 -5.93
C ALA A 30 7.64 -15.19 -6.64
N SER A 31 8.32 -15.32 -7.76
CA SER A 31 8.51 -16.56 -8.52
C SER A 31 9.61 -16.37 -9.57
N ASP A 32 10.09 -17.44 -10.17
CA ASP A 32 11.10 -17.42 -11.24
C ASP A 32 10.67 -16.64 -12.50
N ARG A 33 9.37 -16.40 -12.65
CA ARG A 33 8.81 -15.58 -13.76
C ARG A 33 8.69 -14.09 -13.42
N ARG A 34 9.07 -13.68 -12.22
CA ARG A 34 9.00 -12.31 -11.74
C ARG A 34 10.41 -11.74 -11.62
N VAL A 35 10.51 -10.44 -11.77
CA VAL A 35 11.76 -9.73 -11.51
C VAL A 35 11.76 -9.20 -10.08
N PRO A 36 12.93 -8.98 -9.47
CA PRO A 36 13.01 -8.31 -8.18
C PRO A 36 12.26 -6.97 -8.20
N THR A 37 11.53 -6.66 -7.15
CA THR A 37 10.89 -5.35 -7.03
C THR A 37 11.91 -4.35 -6.52
N LYS A 38 12.22 -3.34 -7.35
CA LYS A 38 13.10 -2.24 -6.94
C LYS A 38 12.39 -1.34 -5.94
N VAL A 39 13.08 -1.06 -4.85
CA VAL A 39 12.59 -0.20 -3.76
C VAL A 39 13.63 0.88 -3.50
N GLN A 40 13.20 2.12 -3.55
CA GLN A 40 14.00 3.27 -3.16
C GLN A 40 13.59 3.68 -1.74
N LEU A 41 14.49 3.48 -0.79
CA LEU A 41 14.30 3.87 0.61
C LEU A 41 14.74 5.33 0.78
N LYS A 42 13.83 6.21 1.21
CA LYS A 42 14.12 7.63 1.42
C LYS A 42 13.73 8.07 2.83
N GLN A 43 14.66 8.69 3.54
CA GLN A 43 14.37 9.25 4.86
C GLN A 43 15.24 10.49 5.14
N LYS A 44 14.73 11.42 5.96
CA LYS A 44 15.51 12.56 6.43
C LYS A 44 16.76 12.08 7.17
N LYS A 45 17.90 12.69 6.90
CA LYS A 45 19.19 12.35 7.51
C LYS A 45 19.16 12.37 9.04
N ASP A 46 18.52 13.39 9.61
CA ASP A 46 18.45 13.58 11.05
C ASP A 46 17.52 12.58 11.77
N HIS A 47 16.67 11.90 11.01
CA HIS A 47 15.83 10.83 11.55
C HIS A 47 16.68 9.60 11.85
N TYR A 48 16.36 8.86 12.95
CA TYR A 48 17.15 7.68 13.33
C TYR A 48 17.25 6.63 12.23
N VAL A 49 16.16 6.43 11.44
CA VAL A 49 16.15 5.52 10.29
C VAL A 49 17.07 6.06 9.17
N GLY A 50 17.15 7.38 8.97
CA GLY A 50 18.05 7.99 7.99
C GLY A 50 19.51 7.71 8.32
N LYS A 51 19.89 7.82 9.60
CA LYS A 51 21.24 7.48 10.08
C LYS A 51 21.55 5.99 9.90
N LEU A 52 20.55 5.13 10.13
CA LEU A 52 20.70 3.70 9.91
C LEU A 52 20.86 3.38 8.41
N LEU A 53 20.08 4.02 7.53
CA LEU A 53 20.23 3.85 6.08
C LEU A 53 21.64 4.20 5.59
N GLN A 54 22.26 5.24 6.15
CA GLN A 54 23.65 5.63 5.82
C GLN A 54 24.70 4.56 6.21
N SER A 55 24.38 3.73 7.19
CA SER A 55 25.29 2.66 7.64
C SER A 55 25.07 1.32 6.95
N LEU A 56 24.06 1.20 6.09
CA LEU A 56 23.81 -0.04 5.34
C LEU A 56 24.83 -0.18 4.21
N GLU A 57 25.47 -1.32 4.18
CA GLU A 57 26.39 -1.71 3.11
C GLU A 57 25.64 -2.43 1.98
N ALA A 58 26.24 -2.48 0.81
CA ALA A 58 25.73 -3.31 -0.29
C ALA A 58 25.65 -4.78 0.14
N ASP A 59 24.65 -5.49 -0.39
CA ASP A 59 24.29 -6.87 -0.03
C ASP A 59 23.75 -7.08 1.40
N ALA A 60 23.71 -6.04 2.24
CA ALA A 60 23.05 -6.13 3.53
C ALA A 60 21.55 -6.45 3.34
N THR A 61 21.02 -7.30 4.21
CA THR A 61 19.58 -7.61 4.25
C THR A 61 18.89 -6.85 5.38
N CYS A 62 17.69 -6.35 5.11
CA CYS A 62 16.89 -5.66 6.11
C CYS A 62 15.40 -5.91 5.91
N LEU A 63 14.64 -5.73 6.98
CA LEU A 63 13.19 -5.58 6.93
C LEU A 63 12.86 -4.09 7.02
N ALA A 64 12.19 -3.56 6.02
CA ALA A 64 11.73 -2.17 6.01
C ALA A 64 10.21 -2.11 6.16
N ILE A 65 9.74 -1.22 7.04
CA ILE A 65 8.32 -0.98 7.29
C ILE A 65 8.03 0.50 7.11
N GLY A 66 7.07 0.84 6.24
CA GLY A 66 6.71 2.22 6.03
C GLY A 66 5.69 2.44 4.91
N PRO A 67 5.20 3.68 4.77
CA PRO A 67 4.39 4.07 3.64
C PRO A 67 5.19 4.04 2.34
N THR A 68 4.49 3.76 1.24
CA THR A 68 5.10 3.69 -0.08
C THR A 68 4.30 4.49 -1.11
N LYS A 69 5.00 4.90 -2.16
CA LYS A 69 4.42 5.52 -3.35
C LYS A 69 5.00 4.80 -4.59
N PRO A 70 4.16 4.26 -5.48
CA PRO A 70 4.63 3.70 -6.75
C PRO A 70 5.08 4.83 -7.68
N THR A 71 6.13 4.59 -8.45
CA THR A 71 6.55 5.47 -9.54
C THR A 71 6.07 4.93 -10.89
N LEU A 72 6.11 5.77 -11.91
CA LEU A 72 5.78 5.39 -13.28
C LEU A 72 6.78 4.37 -13.87
N ASP A 73 8.02 4.36 -13.34
CA ASP A 73 9.10 3.46 -13.79
C ASP A 73 9.06 2.10 -13.09
N GLY A 74 8.00 1.81 -12.34
CA GLY A 74 7.86 0.54 -11.63
C GLY A 74 8.78 0.40 -10.40
N VAL A 75 9.28 1.50 -9.87
CA VAL A 75 10.02 1.56 -8.61
C VAL A 75 9.06 1.90 -7.48
N LEU A 76 9.23 1.26 -6.34
CA LEU A 76 8.47 1.54 -5.14
C LEU A 76 9.28 2.49 -4.26
N VAL A 77 8.86 3.74 -4.10
CA VAL A 77 9.49 4.67 -3.15
C VAL A 77 8.89 4.45 -1.77
N MET A 78 9.71 4.05 -0.80
CA MET A 78 9.31 3.83 0.58
C MET A 78 9.95 4.87 1.49
N GLN A 79 9.16 5.45 2.37
CA GLN A 79 9.63 6.23 3.50
C GLN A 79 9.63 5.35 4.75
N PRO A 80 10.73 4.66 5.08
CA PRO A 80 10.70 3.69 6.16
C PRO A 80 10.57 4.38 7.52
N MET A 81 9.61 3.90 8.31
CA MET A 81 9.43 4.29 9.71
C MET A 81 10.25 3.39 10.64
N LEU A 82 10.50 2.16 10.20
CA LEU A 82 11.30 1.18 10.93
C LEU A 82 12.15 0.39 9.93
N ILE A 83 13.41 0.16 10.30
CA ILE A 83 14.30 -0.79 9.63
C ILE A 83 14.85 -1.72 10.70
N VAL A 84 14.79 -3.01 10.42
CA VAL A 84 15.41 -4.06 11.25
C VAL A 84 16.49 -4.72 10.42
N THR A 85 17.71 -4.70 10.94
CA THR A 85 18.86 -5.39 10.34
C THR A 85 19.33 -6.48 11.31
N LYS A 86 19.74 -7.61 10.77
CA LYS A 86 20.40 -8.67 11.56
C LYS A 86 21.31 -9.45 10.63
N GLU A 87 22.45 -9.86 11.12
CA GLU A 87 23.33 -10.80 10.44
C GLU A 87 22.59 -12.13 10.20
N ASN A 88 22.69 -12.67 8.98
CA ASN A 88 22.11 -13.96 8.56
C ASN A 88 20.57 -14.05 8.55
N PHE A 89 19.91 -13.00 8.06
CA PHE A 89 18.45 -12.97 7.95
C PHE A 89 17.92 -13.25 6.53
N ASP A 90 18.33 -14.32 5.91
CA ASP A 90 17.78 -14.71 4.61
C ASP A 90 16.26 -14.93 4.68
N ASP A 91 15.75 -15.38 5.83
CA ASP A 91 14.31 -15.54 6.06
C ASP A 91 13.51 -14.22 5.97
N LEU A 92 14.14 -13.08 6.29
CA LEU A 92 13.47 -11.77 6.16
C LEU A 92 13.18 -11.41 4.71
N LEU A 93 13.99 -11.87 3.76
CA LEU A 93 13.79 -11.61 2.34
C LEU A 93 12.47 -12.20 1.82
N ALA A 94 11.94 -13.24 2.49
CA ALA A 94 10.65 -13.83 2.14
C ALA A 94 9.45 -12.95 2.58
N ILE A 95 9.66 -11.95 3.44
CA ILE A 95 8.59 -11.09 3.92
C ILE A 95 8.22 -10.08 2.84
N ASN A 96 7.00 -10.18 2.37
CA ASN A 96 6.44 -9.28 1.38
C ASN A 96 4.95 -9.10 1.67
N LEU A 97 4.63 -7.99 2.32
CA LEU A 97 3.27 -7.67 2.73
C LEU A 97 2.98 -6.20 2.44
N PHE A 98 1.84 -5.93 1.82
CA PHE A 98 1.28 -4.59 1.79
C PHE A 98 -0.10 -4.56 2.46
N MET A 99 -0.43 -3.43 3.05
CA MET A 99 -1.77 -3.07 3.48
C MET A 99 -2.07 -1.66 2.97
N ALA A 100 -3.08 -1.53 2.12
CA ALA A 100 -3.49 -0.26 1.56
C ALA A 100 -4.97 -0.01 1.79
N THR A 101 -5.32 1.23 2.19
CA THR A 101 -6.70 1.65 2.40
C THR A 101 -7.07 2.73 1.40
N GLY A 102 -8.28 2.66 0.84
CA GLY A 102 -8.73 3.67 -0.11
C GLY A 102 -10.13 3.40 -0.65
N GLY A 103 -10.53 4.17 -1.63
CA GLY A 103 -11.75 3.95 -2.38
C GLY A 103 -11.48 3.10 -3.63
N LEU A 104 -12.31 2.08 -3.87
CA LEU A 104 -12.20 1.30 -5.10
C LEU A 104 -12.53 2.15 -6.33
N GLY A 105 -11.74 2.00 -7.36
CA GLY A 105 -12.01 2.57 -8.69
C GLY A 105 -13.19 1.90 -9.40
N PRO A 106 -13.45 2.29 -10.65
CA PRO A 106 -14.46 1.66 -11.48
C PRO A 106 -14.26 0.14 -11.61
N LYS A 107 -15.29 -0.59 -11.93
CA LYS A 107 -15.16 -2.00 -12.28
C LYS A 107 -14.21 -2.14 -13.48
N SER A 108 -13.33 -3.11 -13.41
CA SER A 108 -12.60 -3.60 -14.58
C SER A 108 -13.28 -4.89 -15.06
N ASP A 109 -12.92 -5.29 -16.26
CA ASP A 109 -13.36 -6.56 -16.78
C ASP A 109 -12.76 -7.71 -15.97
N GLU A 110 -13.55 -8.75 -15.75
CA GLU A 110 -13.07 -10.03 -15.25
C GLU A 110 -12.38 -10.76 -16.40
N ILE A 111 -11.22 -11.33 -16.12
CA ILE A 111 -10.46 -12.13 -17.06
C ILE A 111 -10.57 -13.58 -16.61
N GLU A 112 -11.17 -14.40 -17.45
CA GLU A 112 -11.15 -15.86 -17.25
C GLU A 112 -9.79 -16.40 -17.71
N LEU A 113 -9.10 -17.10 -16.84
CA LEU A 113 -7.94 -17.91 -17.13
C LEU A 113 -8.34 -19.37 -16.98
N ASP A 114 -7.59 -20.29 -17.59
CA ASP A 114 -7.94 -21.72 -17.72
C ASP A 114 -8.54 -22.32 -16.45
N ASP A 115 -7.98 -22.02 -15.27
CA ASP A 115 -8.42 -22.59 -14.00
C ASP A 115 -8.91 -21.57 -12.96
N THR A 116 -8.95 -20.27 -13.30
CA THR A 116 -9.28 -19.23 -12.32
C THR A 116 -9.75 -17.93 -12.98
N THR A 117 -10.48 -17.13 -12.23
CA THR A 117 -10.87 -15.79 -12.64
C THR A 117 -9.96 -14.75 -12.01
N VAL A 118 -9.62 -13.71 -12.75
CA VAL A 118 -8.81 -12.57 -12.26
C VAL A 118 -9.60 -11.29 -12.41
N THR A 119 -9.70 -10.53 -11.33
CA THR A 119 -10.23 -9.17 -11.35
C THR A 119 -9.12 -8.18 -11.02
N ASN A 120 -8.95 -7.19 -11.92
CA ASN A 120 -8.07 -6.07 -11.70
C ASN A 120 -8.88 -4.83 -11.33
N ARG A 121 -8.56 -4.18 -10.23
CA ARG A 121 -9.21 -2.92 -9.81
C ARG A 121 -8.20 -1.92 -9.27
N SER A 122 -8.48 -0.66 -9.51
CA SER A 122 -7.71 0.41 -8.91
C SER A 122 -8.18 0.69 -7.49
N LEU A 123 -7.25 0.97 -6.58
CA LEU A 123 -7.51 1.49 -5.25
C LEU A 123 -6.92 2.89 -5.17
N ALA A 124 -7.75 3.90 -4.98
CA ALA A 124 -7.33 5.27 -4.78
C ALA A 124 -6.92 5.49 -3.32
N TRP A 125 -5.70 5.90 -3.11
CA TRP A 125 -5.21 6.34 -1.82
C TRP A 125 -4.77 7.80 -1.88
N GLN A 126 -5.11 8.58 -0.88
CA GLN A 126 -4.74 9.98 -0.77
C GLN A 126 -3.78 10.18 0.40
N ASN A 127 -2.66 10.86 0.16
CA ASN A 127 -1.72 11.26 1.21
C ASN A 127 -2.20 12.51 1.95
N ASP A 128 -1.44 12.95 2.93
CA ASP A 128 -1.76 14.12 3.75
C ASP A 128 -1.76 15.44 2.92
N ASP A 129 -0.98 15.48 1.84
CA ASP A 129 -0.92 16.59 0.88
C ASP A 129 -2.07 16.56 -0.15
N LYS A 130 -3.03 15.64 0.02
CA LYS A 130 -4.16 15.40 -0.89
C LYS A 130 -3.79 14.90 -2.29
N GLU A 131 -2.56 14.45 -2.49
CA GLU A 131 -2.19 13.77 -3.71
C GLU A 131 -2.78 12.36 -3.74
N THR A 132 -3.37 11.99 -4.87
CA THR A 132 -3.94 10.65 -5.05
C THR A 132 -2.94 9.74 -5.74
N SER A 133 -2.62 8.64 -5.08
CA SER A 133 -1.88 7.52 -5.67
C SER A 133 -2.84 6.37 -5.96
N TRP A 134 -2.57 5.63 -7.03
CA TRP A 134 -3.39 4.53 -7.48
C TRP A 134 -2.62 3.22 -7.38
N PHE A 135 -3.20 2.24 -6.71
CA PHE A 135 -2.70 0.87 -6.68
C PHE A 135 -3.54 0.01 -7.61
N LYS A 136 -2.92 -0.69 -8.55
CA LYS A 136 -3.61 -1.66 -9.41
C LYS A 136 -3.64 -3.01 -8.71
N LEU A 137 -4.73 -3.28 -8.03
CA LEU A 137 -4.96 -4.54 -7.32
C LEU A 137 -5.31 -5.65 -8.32
N SER A 138 -4.79 -6.86 -8.10
CA SER A 138 -5.16 -8.09 -8.80
C SER A 138 -5.64 -9.13 -7.79
N ALA A 139 -6.86 -9.59 -7.91
CA ALA A 139 -7.45 -10.66 -7.10
C ALA A 139 -7.75 -11.88 -7.94
N PHE A 140 -7.63 -13.07 -7.36
CA PHE A 140 -7.81 -14.35 -8.03
C PHE A 140 -8.90 -15.18 -7.36
N GLY A 141 -9.56 -16.05 -8.14
CA GLY A 141 -10.55 -17.01 -7.67
C GLY A 141 -11.75 -16.37 -6.95
N GLU A 142 -12.13 -16.85 -5.79
CA GLU A 142 -13.27 -16.32 -5.03
C GLU A 142 -13.09 -14.86 -4.62
N LEU A 143 -11.87 -14.44 -4.35
CA LEU A 143 -11.58 -13.05 -4.02
C LEU A 143 -11.76 -12.12 -5.23
N SER A 144 -11.53 -12.63 -6.44
CA SER A 144 -11.83 -11.95 -7.71
C SER A 144 -13.30 -11.57 -7.79
N LYS A 145 -14.20 -12.53 -7.53
CA LYS A 145 -15.65 -12.31 -7.53
C LYS A 145 -16.06 -11.27 -6.50
N GLN A 146 -15.56 -11.40 -5.26
CA GLN A 146 -15.83 -10.44 -4.20
C GLN A 146 -15.41 -9.01 -4.60
N LEU A 147 -14.21 -8.88 -5.16
CA LEU A 147 -13.69 -7.58 -5.59
C LEU A 147 -14.48 -7.00 -6.77
N ALA A 148 -14.96 -7.84 -7.69
CA ALA A 148 -15.76 -7.44 -8.83
C ALA A 148 -17.14 -6.90 -8.41
N GLU A 149 -17.78 -7.47 -7.40
CA GLU A 149 -19.10 -7.09 -6.93
C GLU A 149 -19.14 -5.75 -6.19
N LEU A 150 -18.01 -5.33 -5.61
CA LEU A 150 -17.96 -4.09 -4.84
C LEU A 150 -18.21 -2.87 -5.74
N ALA A 151 -19.05 -1.95 -5.28
CA ALA A 151 -19.34 -0.72 -6.01
C ALA A 151 -18.12 0.22 -6.07
N PRO A 152 -17.96 1.04 -7.12
CA PRO A 152 -16.96 2.09 -7.15
C PRO A 152 -17.10 3.04 -5.95
N GLY A 153 -15.96 3.50 -5.41
CA GLY A 153 -15.90 4.34 -4.22
C GLY A 153 -16.13 3.59 -2.90
N THR A 154 -16.27 2.26 -2.90
CA THR A 154 -16.36 1.48 -1.65
C THR A 154 -15.08 1.63 -0.87
N PRO A 155 -15.14 2.09 0.40
CA PRO A 155 -13.98 2.12 1.28
C PRO A 155 -13.47 0.70 1.52
N THR A 156 -12.21 0.48 1.18
CA THR A 156 -11.62 -0.86 1.13
C THR A 156 -10.25 -0.87 1.77
N ILE A 157 -9.94 -1.95 2.47
CA ILE A 157 -8.60 -2.29 2.93
C ILE A 157 -8.18 -3.53 2.12
N ALA A 158 -7.13 -3.40 1.34
CA ALA A 158 -6.51 -4.49 0.61
C ALA A 158 -5.22 -4.92 1.31
N VAL A 159 -5.05 -6.23 1.51
CA VAL A 159 -3.86 -6.84 2.08
C VAL A 159 -3.34 -7.88 1.12
N GLY A 160 -2.04 -7.91 0.89
CA GLY A 160 -1.46 -8.85 -0.07
C GLY A 160 0.05 -8.64 -0.28
N LYS A 161 0.52 -9.00 -1.47
CA LYS A 161 1.94 -8.99 -1.85
C LYS A 161 2.17 -8.08 -3.05
N VAL A 162 3.32 -7.41 -3.06
CA VAL A 162 3.78 -6.64 -4.22
C VAL A 162 4.81 -7.45 -5.00
N SER A 163 4.75 -7.37 -6.32
CA SER A 163 5.74 -7.98 -7.20
C SER A 163 5.94 -7.12 -8.44
N SER A 164 7.05 -7.33 -9.14
CA SER A 164 7.32 -6.65 -10.41
C SER A 164 7.28 -7.64 -11.58
N SER A 165 6.87 -7.14 -12.72
CA SER A 165 6.95 -7.83 -14.01
C SER A 165 7.41 -6.87 -15.09
N THR A 166 8.16 -7.37 -16.06
CA THR A 166 8.59 -6.56 -17.20
C THR A 166 7.82 -6.98 -18.45
N LYS A 167 7.29 -6.00 -19.17
CA LYS A 167 6.66 -6.17 -20.47
C LYS A 167 7.05 -4.98 -21.37
N ASP A 168 7.50 -5.26 -22.58
CA ASP A 168 7.90 -4.25 -23.57
C ASP A 168 8.91 -3.23 -22.96
N GLU A 169 9.96 -3.75 -22.30
CA GLU A 169 11.01 -2.99 -21.60
C GLU A 169 10.52 -2.11 -20.43
N LYS A 170 9.23 -2.15 -20.12
CA LYS A 170 8.65 -1.41 -18.98
C LYS A 170 8.41 -2.34 -17.80
N THR A 171 8.76 -1.84 -16.61
CA THR A 171 8.50 -2.54 -15.36
C THR A 171 7.16 -2.08 -14.78
N TYR A 172 6.36 -3.04 -14.37
CA TYR A 172 5.05 -2.83 -13.77
C TYR A 172 5.02 -3.41 -12.36
N LEU A 173 4.46 -2.64 -11.42
CA LEU A 173 4.16 -3.12 -10.08
C LEU A 173 2.81 -3.82 -10.06
N ASN A 174 2.76 -5.02 -9.52
CA ASN A 174 1.55 -5.82 -9.38
C ASN A 174 1.25 -6.01 -7.89
N TYR A 175 0.06 -5.66 -7.47
CA TYR A 175 -0.41 -5.80 -6.10
C TYR A 175 -1.40 -6.97 -6.03
N THR A 176 -0.90 -8.17 -5.76
CA THR A 176 -1.73 -9.37 -5.62
C THR A 176 -2.38 -9.35 -4.25
N VAL A 177 -3.71 -9.38 -4.24
CA VAL A 177 -4.51 -9.28 -3.02
C VAL A 177 -4.78 -10.67 -2.45
N ASP A 178 -4.48 -10.87 -1.19
CA ASP A 178 -4.77 -12.08 -0.43
C ASP A 178 -6.04 -11.92 0.43
N ARG A 179 -6.37 -10.68 0.81
CA ARG A 179 -7.58 -10.36 1.60
C ARG A 179 -8.12 -8.97 1.25
N VAL A 180 -9.44 -8.88 1.24
CA VAL A 180 -10.17 -7.60 1.12
C VAL A 180 -11.10 -7.45 2.31
N LEU A 181 -10.99 -6.32 2.99
CA LEU A 181 -11.95 -5.88 3.99
C LEU A 181 -12.61 -4.61 3.45
N TYR A 182 -13.91 -4.51 3.55
CA TYR A 182 -14.65 -3.34 3.07
C TYR A 182 -15.71 -2.92 4.07
N LEU A 183 -15.96 -1.62 4.13
CA LEU A 183 -17.07 -1.08 4.88
C LEU A 183 -18.28 -1.04 3.94
N PRO A 184 -19.40 -1.71 4.28
CA PRO A 184 -20.62 -1.56 3.52
C PRO A 184 -20.96 -0.06 3.45
N LYS A 185 -21.36 0.43 2.29
CA LYS A 185 -21.84 1.81 2.19
C LYS A 185 -22.94 1.99 3.22
N SER A 186 -22.68 2.82 4.22
CA SER A 186 -23.75 3.28 5.08
C SER A 186 -24.83 3.84 4.17
N THR A 187 -26.02 3.30 4.26
CA THR A 187 -27.22 3.88 3.65
C THR A 187 -27.57 5.16 4.42
N ARG A 188 -26.67 6.13 4.42
CA ARG A 188 -27.03 7.49 4.78
C ARG A 188 -28.03 7.93 3.75
N SER A 189 -29.30 7.81 4.09
CA SER A 189 -30.35 8.57 3.45
C SER A 189 -29.87 10.01 3.41
N THR A 190 -29.63 10.51 2.19
CA THR A 190 -29.40 11.94 1.96
C THR A 190 -30.52 12.66 2.72
N PRO A 191 -30.22 13.56 3.69
CA PRO A 191 -31.30 14.32 4.29
C PRO A 191 -31.98 15.06 3.14
N LYS A 192 -33.24 14.73 2.85
CA LYS A 192 -34.09 15.53 1.99
C LYS A 192 -33.96 16.94 2.51
N LYS A 193 -33.51 17.86 1.64
CA LYS A 193 -33.51 19.27 1.88
C LYS A 193 -34.95 19.65 2.28
N ALA A 194 -35.19 19.73 3.59
CA ALA A 194 -36.44 20.24 4.10
C ALA A 194 -36.49 21.72 3.72
N ALA A 195 -37.52 22.07 2.98
CA ALA A 195 -37.90 23.45 2.75
C ALA A 195 -38.08 24.17 4.10
N ASP A 196 -37.62 25.39 4.12
CA ASP A 196 -37.78 26.34 5.23
C ASP A 196 -39.10 26.15 6.00
N THR A 197 -39.00 25.95 7.32
CA THR A 197 -39.93 26.55 8.29
C THR A 197 -39.38 26.39 9.72
N GLU A 198 -39.18 27.52 10.36
CA GLU A 198 -39.25 27.85 11.76
C GLU A 198 -38.25 27.33 12.81
N LYS A 199 -37.78 28.34 13.51
CA LYS A 199 -37.04 28.39 14.79
C LYS A 199 -37.54 27.39 15.83
N GLY A 200 -36.59 26.66 16.48
CA GLY A 200 -36.89 25.93 17.69
C GLY A 200 -35.72 25.14 18.26
N GLN A 201 -35.13 25.67 19.30
CA GLN A 201 -34.36 25.05 20.39
C GLN A 201 -33.34 23.94 20.10
N VAL A 202 -32.08 24.28 20.34
CA VAL A 202 -30.93 23.39 20.49
C VAL A 202 -31.09 22.56 21.77
N THR A 203 -31.18 21.25 21.61
CA THR A 203 -30.96 20.30 22.70
C THR A 203 -29.65 19.57 22.44
N THR A 204 -28.66 19.84 23.27
CA THR A 204 -27.37 19.17 23.32
C THR A 204 -27.60 17.76 23.84
N ALA A 205 -27.43 16.73 22.97
CA ALA A 205 -27.33 15.34 23.37
C ALA A 205 -25.85 14.94 23.48
N ALA A 206 -25.52 14.48 24.68
CA ALA A 206 -24.18 14.11 25.08
C ALA A 206 -23.55 13.01 24.20
N LEU A 207 -22.34 13.24 23.71
CA LEU A 207 -21.45 12.22 23.24
C LEU A 207 -20.94 11.39 24.41
N GLY A 208 -21.31 10.11 24.42
CA GLY A 208 -20.77 9.14 25.36
C GLY A 208 -19.28 8.92 25.09
N SER A 209 -18.47 9.13 26.11
CA SER A 209 -17.06 8.80 26.15
C SER A 209 -16.89 7.29 26.07
N ILE A 210 -16.11 6.84 25.09
CA ILE A 210 -15.62 5.45 25.03
C ILE A 210 -14.34 5.41 25.89
N ASP A 211 -14.42 4.70 27.00
CA ASP A 211 -13.31 4.48 27.92
C ASP A 211 -12.50 3.27 27.42
N PHE A 212 -11.24 3.51 27.07
CA PHE A 212 -10.26 2.48 26.81
C PHE A 212 -9.38 2.29 28.04
N SER A 213 -9.81 1.41 28.95
CA SER A 213 -8.92 0.86 29.97
C SER A 213 -8.40 -0.51 29.55
N LEU A 214 -7.07 -0.59 29.39
CA LEU A 214 -6.31 -1.84 29.37
C LEU A 214 -5.95 -2.25 30.78
#